data_3a7451efb49737b0f5e436acd58a5d37
#
_entry.id   3a7451efb49737b0f5e436acd58a5d37
#
_cell.length_a   1.000
_cell.length_b   1.000
_cell.length_c   1.000
_cell.angle_alpha   90.00
_cell.angle_beta   90.00
_cell.angle_gamma   90.00
#
_symmetry.space_group_name_H-M   'P 1'
#
loop_
_entity.id
_entity.type
_entity.pdbx_description
1 polymer ?
#
loop_
_entity_poly.entity_id
_entity_poly.type
_entity_poly.pdbx_seq_one_letter_code
_entity_poly.pdbx_strand_id
1 'polypeptide(L)'
;WQSMARGEAIDVFPLLRPFALGLCIMLFQPLVLGGLNGILSPIVTGAHQLLTDRTLDMQQYQRQKDDLERESLARNPSTSYYVSDEEFDRQIGELGWSPDDLNTMENMYEERTSFSLRSLCVSAFRWLLEQLFEIASLIVDIIRTFYLIVLSILGPLVFAISTFDGFRDSLVHWLAKYVSVYLWLPIADIFGAVLARIQKLS
;
A
#
# COMPACT_ATOMS: atom_id res chain seq x y z
N TRP A 1 23.06 52.53 -6.92
CA TRP A 1 23.60 53.91 -7.00
C TRP A 1 22.57 54.89 -7.57
N GLN A 2 21.85 54.57 -8.64
CA GLN A 2 20.87 55.47 -9.28
C GLN A 2 19.63 55.74 -8.41
N SER A 3 19.18 54.80 -7.59
CA SER A 3 18.06 54.98 -6.67
C SER A 3 18.39 55.86 -5.49
N MET A 4 19.62 55.75 -4.95
CA MET A 4 20.08 56.69 -3.90
C MET A 4 20.13 58.14 -4.37
N ALA A 5 20.47 58.36 -5.64
CA ALA A 5 20.55 59.72 -6.22
C ALA A 5 19.15 60.36 -6.44
N ARG A 6 18.06 59.60 -6.43
CA ARG A 6 16.69 60.08 -6.61
C ARG A 6 15.89 60.19 -5.30
N GLY A 7 16.50 59.85 -4.15
CA GLY A 7 15.76 59.86 -2.87
C GLY A 7 14.62 58.85 -2.77
N GLU A 8 14.60 57.83 -3.66
CA GLU A 8 13.66 56.74 -3.60
C GLU A 8 14.07 55.76 -2.52
N ALA A 9 13.11 55.22 -1.78
CA ALA A 9 13.34 54.18 -0.78
C ALA A 9 14.05 52.99 -1.44
N ILE A 10 15.16 52.55 -0.88
CA ILE A 10 15.92 51.41 -1.39
C ILE A 10 15.06 50.18 -1.27
N ASP A 11 14.71 49.60 -2.43
CA ASP A 11 14.01 48.33 -2.47
C ASP A 11 14.99 47.22 -2.06
N VAL A 12 14.88 46.79 -0.80
CA VAL A 12 15.76 45.76 -0.18
C VAL A 12 15.37 44.33 -0.64
N PHE A 13 14.18 44.15 -1.18
CA PHE A 13 13.65 42.86 -1.60
C PHE A 13 14.52 42.12 -2.64
N PRO A 14 15.05 42.79 -3.69
CA PRO A 14 15.92 42.10 -4.67
C PRO A 14 17.23 41.59 -4.05
N LEU A 15 17.72 42.21 -2.99
CA LEU A 15 18.96 41.82 -2.29
C LEU A 15 18.72 40.68 -1.28
N LEU A 16 17.54 40.63 -0.65
CA LEU A 16 17.17 39.58 0.31
C LEU A 16 17.03 38.19 -0.35
N ARG A 17 16.60 38.14 -1.59
CA ARG A 17 16.37 36.87 -2.30
C ARG A 17 17.64 36.02 -2.46
N PRO A 18 18.74 36.50 -3.08
CA PRO A 18 19.96 35.71 -3.21
C PRO A 18 20.57 35.35 -1.85
N PHE A 19 20.42 36.21 -0.83
CA PHE A 19 20.87 35.95 0.53
C PHE A 19 20.05 34.81 1.16
N ALA A 20 18.72 34.85 1.06
CA ALA A 20 17.83 33.77 1.54
C ALA A 20 18.10 32.44 0.85
N LEU A 21 18.29 32.45 -0.47
CA LEU A 21 18.65 31.24 -1.23
C LEU A 21 20.02 30.70 -0.83
N GLY A 22 21.01 31.57 -0.62
CA GLY A 22 22.34 31.18 -0.12
C GLY A 22 22.27 30.52 1.27
N LEU A 23 21.44 31.06 2.18
CA LEU A 23 21.19 30.47 3.49
C LEU A 23 20.50 29.11 3.36
N CYS A 24 19.50 29.00 2.47
CA CYS A 24 18.82 27.72 2.17
C CYS A 24 19.79 26.67 1.59
N ILE A 25 20.79 27.06 0.82
CA ILE A 25 21.81 26.13 0.30
C ILE A 25 22.71 25.64 1.44
N MET A 26 23.17 26.54 2.31
CA MET A 26 24.02 26.16 3.46
C MET A 26 23.32 25.28 4.47
N LEU A 27 22.03 25.54 4.73
CA LEU A 27 21.21 24.83 5.68
C LEU A 27 20.20 23.89 4.96
N PHE A 28 20.55 23.39 3.77
CA PHE A 28 19.62 22.64 2.92
C PHE A 28 19.02 21.42 3.64
N GLN A 29 19.86 20.64 4.30
CA GLN A 29 19.38 19.44 5.00
C GLN A 29 18.44 19.76 6.18
N PRO A 30 18.81 20.58 7.18
CA PRO A 30 17.94 20.83 8.32
C PRO A 30 16.75 21.72 7.97
N LEU A 31 16.93 22.74 7.12
CA LEU A 31 15.89 23.74 6.85
C LEU A 31 14.92 23.26 5.76
N VAL A 32 15.43 22.84 4.60
CA VAL A 32 14.59 22.48 3.46
C VAL A 32 14.07 21.06 3.60
N LEU A 33 14.96 20.08 3.73
CA LEU A 33 14.53 18.67 3.86
C LEU A 33 13.87 18.40 5.21
N GLY A 34 14.40 18.95 6.31
CA GLY A 34 13.81 18.83 7.63
C GLY A 34 12.43 19.47 7.71
N GLY A 35 12.25 20.66 7.13
CA GLY A 35 10.95 21.33 7.04
C GLY A 35 9.94 20.57 6.19
N LEU A 36 10.35 20.08 5.00
CA LEU A 36 9.50 19.27 4.14
C LEU A 36 9.11 17.96 4.82
N ASN A 37 10.05 17.25 5.42
CA ASN A 37 9.76 16.03 6.16
C ASN A 37 8.85 16.29 7.35
N GLY A 38 9.04 17.37 8.09
CA GLY A 38 8.18 17.74 9.21
C GLY A 38 6.71 17.95 8.80
N ILE A 39 6.46 18.48 7.60
CA ILE A 39 5.11 18.72 7.09
C ILE A 39 4.52 17.45 6.45
N LEU A 40 5.33 16.69 5.72
CA LEU A 40 4.86 15.54 4.94
C LEU A 40 4.81 14.23 5.74
N SER A 41 5.67 14.07 6.76
CA SER A 41 5.71 12.85 7.59
C SER A 41 4.38 12.52 8.28
N PRO A 42 3.64 13.45 8.89
CA PRO A 42 2.34 13.15 9.49
C PRO A 42 1.33 12.61 8.47
N ILE A 43 1.39 13.10 7.22
CA ILE A 43 0.49 12.63 6.13
C ILE A 43 0.80 11.19 5.78
N VAL A 44 2.09 10.85 5.64
CA VAL A 44 2.54 9.46 5.36
C VAL A 44 2.15 8.53 6.51
N THR A 45 2.44 8.92 7.74
CA THR A 45 2.13 8.10 8.92
C THR A 45 0.63 7.89 9.07
N GLY A 46 -0.18 8.94 8.88
CA GLY A 46 -1.64 8.83 8.94
C GLY A 46 -2.22 7.94 7.84
N ALA A 47 -1.73 8.04 6.61
CA ALA A 47 -2.17 7.18 5.51
C ALA A 47 -1.79 5.71 5.76
N HIS A 48 -0.58 5.45 6.24
CA HIS A 48 -0.11 4.11 6.57
C HIS A 48 -0.91 3.47 7.72
N GLN A 49 -1.25 4.25 8.75
CA GLN A 49 -2.14 3.78 9.83
C GLN A 49 -3.51 3.39 9.30
N LEU A 50 -4.11 4.23 8.44
CA LEU A 50 -5.40 3.91 7.82
C LEU A 50 -5.36 2.61 7.02
N LEU A 51 -4.30 2.36 6.26
CA LEU A 51 -4.13 1.11 5.53
C LEU A 51 -4.01 -0.07 6.48
N THR A 52 -3.13 0.03 7.49
CA THR A 52 -2.87 -1.06 8.46
C THR A 52 -4.14 -1.44 9.20
N ASP A 53 -4.89 -0.47 9.73
CA ASP A 53 -6.14 -0.71 10.43
C ASP A 53 -7.18 -1.40 9.54
N ARG A 54 -7.28 -0.97 8.27
CA ARG A 54 -8.23 -1.55 7.31
C ARG A 54 -7.83 -2.94 6.84
N THR A 55 -6.55 -3.18 6.67
CA THR A 55 -6.03 -4.50 6.27
C THR A 55 -6.23 -5.53 7.38
N LEU A 56 -5.97 -5.16 8.64
CA LEU A 56 -6.25 -6.02 9.79
C LEU A 56 -7.74 -6.33 9.92
N ASP A 57 -8.61 -5.34 9.73
CA ASP A 57 -10.06 -5.48 9.76
C ASP A 57 -10.56 -6.45 8.66
N MET A 58 -9.98 -6.37 7.45
CA MET A 58 -10.26 -7.27 6.34
C MET A 58 -9.81 -8.70 6.60
N GLN A 59 -8.61 -8.89 7.13
CA GLN A 59 -8.10 -10.22 7.47
C GLN A 59 -8.96 -10.90 8.54
N GLN A 60 -9.39 -10.15 9.56
CA GLN A 60 -10.30 -10.66 10.57
C GLN A 60 -11.65 -11.03 9.99
N TYR A 61 -12.21 -10.18 9.13
CA TYR A 61 -13.47 -10.44 8.45
C TYR A 61 -13.41 -11.68 7.56
N GLN A 62 -12.33 -11.86 6.80
CA GLN A 62 -12.14 -13.05 5.97
C GLN A 62 -12.03 -14.32 6.81
N ARG A 63 -11.28 -14.30 7.92
CA ARG A 63 -11.20 -15.44 8.84
C ARG A 63 -12.57 -15.80 9.42
N GLN A 64 -13.34 -14.79 9.87
CA GLN A 64 -14.70 -15.02 10.38
C GLN A 64 -15.62 -15.61 9.30
N LYS A 65 -15.52 -15.13 8.05
CA LYS A 65 -16.28 -15.67 6.92
C LYS A 65 -15.90 -17.12 6.64
N ASP A 66 -14.61 -17.42 6.57
CA ASP A 66 -14.11 -18.79 6.34
C ASP A 66 -14.54 -19.74 7.48
N ASP A 67 -14.52 -19.29 8.73
CA ASP A 67 -14.98 -20.05 9.88
C ASP A 67 -16.49 -20.30 9.85
N LEU A 68 -17.30 -19.29 9.52
CA LEU A 68 -18.75 -19.42 9.37
C LEU A 68 -19.11 -20.33 8.20
N GLU A 69 -18.39 -20.27 7.09
CA GLU A 69 -18.58 -21.16 5.96
C GLU A 69 -18.28 -22.63 6.34
N ARG A 70 -17.16 -22.87 7.03
CA ARG A 70 -16.84 -24.19 7.57
C ARG A 70 -17.89 -24.70 8.56
N GLU A 71 -18.36 -23.83 9.46
CA GLU A 71 -19.39 -24.17 10.43
C GLU A 71 -20.72 -24.48 9.74
N SER A 72 -21.08 -23.74 8.69
CA SER A 72 -22.29 -23.99 7.89
C SER A 72 -22.23 -25.33 7.17
N LEU A 73 -21.07 -25.69 6.60
CA LEU A 73 -20.83 -26.98 5.96
C LEU A 73 -20.89 -28.13 6.98
N ALA A 74 -20.33 -27.93 8.17
CA ALA A 74 -20.33 -28.95 9.24
C ALA A 74 -21.73 -29.18 9.82
N ARG A 75 -22.61 -28.17 9.86
CA ARG A 75 -23.98 -28.28 10.38
C ARG A 75 -24.94 -28.99 9.42
N ASN A 76 -24.67 -28.97 8.15
CA ASN A 76 -25.53 -29.59 7.15
C ASN A 76 -25.10 -31.07 6.93
N PRO A 77 -25.96 -32.04 7.24
CA PRO A 77 -25.64 -33.46 7.10
C PRO A 77 -25.19 -33.87 5.69
N SER A 78 -25.66 -33.15 4.66
CA SER A 78 -25.31 -33.43 3.25
C SER A 78 -23.93 -32.92 2.85
N THR A 79 -23.28 -32.06 3.65
CA THR A 79 -22.00 -31.45 3.31
C THR A 79 -20.98 -31.57 4.43
N SER A 80 -21.36 -32.09 5.59
CA SER A 80 -20.49 -32.27 6.75
C SER A 80 -19.27 -33.14 6.48
N TYR A 81 -19.40 -34.12 5.58
CA TYR A 81 -18.31 -34.99 5.17
C TYR A 81 -17.21 -34.30 4.36
N TYR A 82 -17.42 -33.07 3.86
CA TYR A 82 -16.37 -32.31 3.21
C TYR A 82 -15.33 -31.80 4.19
N VAL A 83 -15.75 -31.49 5.43
CA VAL A 83 -14.94 -30.76 6.43
C VAL A 83 -14.59 -31.62 7.66
N SER A 84 -15.26 -32.74 7.91
CA SER A 84 -15.04 -33.63 9.04
C SER A 84 -14.68 -35.03 8.58
N ASP A 85 -13.53 -35.56 9.04
CA ASP A 85 -13.10 -36.93 8.79
C ASP A 85 -14.01 -37.94 9.48
N GLU A 86 -14.42 -37.63 10.71
CA GLU A 86 -15.29 -38.49 11.52
C GLU A 86 -16.67 -38.67 10.87
N GLU A 87 -17.22 -37.57 10.33
CA GLU A 87 -18.52 -37.63 9.67
C GLU A 87 -18.46 -38.34 8.32
N PHE A 88 -17.34 -38.21 7.60
CA PHE A 88 -17.08 -38.93 6.39
C PHE A 88 -17.00 -40.44 6.65
N ASP A 89 -16.20 -40.85 7.64
CA ASP A 89 -16.05 -42.26 8.00
C ASP A 89 -17.36 -42.85 8.53
N ARG A 90 -18.17 -42.05 9.26
CA ARG A 90 -19.50 -42.49 9.71
C ARG A 90 -20.44 -42.71 8.53
N GLN A 91 -20.53 -41.79 7.60
CA GLN A 91 -21.43 -41.89 6.45
C GLN A 91 -21.03 -43.05 5.53
N ILE A 92 -19.73 -43.27 5.29
CA ILE A 92 -19.24 -44.41 4.55
C ILE A 92 -19.53 -45.72 5.30
N GLY A 93 -19.39 -45.75 6.62
CA GLY A 93 -19.67 -46.93 7.43
C GLY A 93 -21.14 -47.32 7.50
N GLU A 94 -22.05 -46.38 7.21
CA GLU A 94 -23.49 -46.63 7.12
C GLU A 94 -23.93 -47.19 5.74
N LEU A 95 -23.08 -47.06 4.70
CA LEU A 95 -23.33 -47.59 3.37
C LEU A 95 -23.08 -49.12 3.33
N GLY A 96 -23.93 -49.84 2.58
CA GLY A 96 -23.80 -51.27 2.39
C GLY A 96 -22.88 -51.63 1.20
N TRP A 97 -22.97 -52.87 0.76
CA TRP A 97 -22.22 -53.38 -0.40
C TRP A 97 -23.10 -53.51 -1.66
N SER A 98 -24.20 -52.78 -1.73
CA SER A 98 -25.02 -52.79 -2.93
C SER A 98 -24.33 -51.98 -4.05
N PRO A 99 -24.61 -52.24 -5.33
CA PRO A 99 -24.02 -51.47 -6.44
C PRO A 99 -24.30 -49.95 -6.34
N ASP A 100 -25.46 -49.56 -5.79
CA ASP A 100 -25.84 -48.17 -5.60
C ASP A 100 -25.04 -47.51 -4.44
N ASP A 101 -24.78 -48.27 -3.38
CA ASP A 101 -23.96 -47.82 -2.25
C ASP A 101 -22.50 -47.62 -2.67
N LEU A 102 -21.96 -48.52 -3.50
CA LEU A 102 -20.61 -48.41 -4.04
C LEU A 102 -20.44 -47.17 -4.94
N ASN A 103 -21.43 -46.90 -5.80
CA ASN A 103 -21.44 -45.66 -6.59
C ASN A 103 -21.54 -44.42 -5.72
N THR A 104 -22.30 -44.47 -4.63
CA THR A 104 -22.42 -43.36 -3.67
C THR A 104 -21.09 -43.11 -2.95
N MET A 105 -20.39 -44.17 -2.52
CA MET A 105 -19.06 -44.10 -1.94
C MET A 105 -18.04 -43.45 -2.90
N GLU A 106 -18.01 -43.91 -4.14
CA GLU A 106 -17.13 -43.39 -5.18
C GLU A 106 -17.37 -41.87 -5.39
N ASN A 107 -18.63 -41.48 -5.52
CA ASN A 107 -19.01 -40.07 -5.66
C ASN A 107 -18.58 -39.23 -4.43
N MET A 108 -18.78 -39.73 -3.22
CA MET A 108 -18.35 -39.03 -1.99
C MET A 108 -16.84 -38.85 -1.92
N TYR A 109 -16.06 -39.85 -2.31
CA TYR A 109 -14.59 -39.74 -2.40
C TYR A 109 -14.16 -38.72 -3.46
N GLU A 110 -14.78 -38.75 -4.63
CA GLU A 110 -14.48 -37.84 -5.73
C GLU A 110 -14.85 -36.41 -5.38
N GLU A 111 -16.02 -36.17 -4.82
CA GLU A 111 -16.47 -34.84 -4.39
C GLU A 111 -15.58 -34.26 -3.27
N ARG A 112 -15.23 -35.06 -2.25
CA ARG A 112 -14.34 -34.65 -1.17
C ARG A 112 -12.94 -34.32 -1.68
N THR A 113 -12.40 -35.15 -2.57
CA THR A 113 -11.08 -34.93 -3.17
C THR A 113 -11.08 -33.67 -4.02
N SER A 114 -12.10 -33.44 -4.83
CA SER A 114 -12.24 -32.27 -5.67
C SER A 114 -12.40 -30.98 -4.83
N PHE A 115 -13.16 -31.04 -3.73
CA PHE A 115 -13.30 -29.94 -2.78
C PHE A 115 -11.97 -29.60 -2.10
N SER A 116 -11.25 -30.62 -1.63
CA SER A 116 -9.94 -30.45 -1.00
C SER A 116 -8.91 -29.87 -1.96
N LEU A 117 -8.82 -30.39 -3.19
CA LEU A 117 -7.91 -29.86 -4.21
C LEU A 117 -8.26 -28.43 -4.60
N ARG A 118 -9.55 -28.11 -4.77
CA ARG A 118 -10.01 -26.77 -5.07
C ARG A 118 -9.64 -25.79 -3.95
N SER A 119 -9.87 -26.14 -2.70
CA SER A 119 -9.54 -25.32 -1.54
C SER A 119 -8.03 -25.08 -1.43
N LEU A 120 -7.22 -26.11 -1.69
CA LEU A 120 -5.77 -26.03 -1.70
C LEU A 120 -5.25 -25.13 -2.84
N CYS A 121 -5.80 -25.28 -4.05
CA CYS A 121 -5.47 -24.42 -5.19
C CYS A 121 -5.83 -22.96 -4.93
N VAL A 122 -6.99 -22.68 -4.38
CA VAL A 122 -7.43 -21.32 -4.04
C VAL A 122 -6.53 -20.73 -2.96
N SER A 123 -6.18 -21.50 -1.93
CA SER A 123 -5.29 -21.05 -0.85
C SER A 123 -3.89 -20.77 -1.37
N ALA A 124 -3.33 -21.66 -2.20
CA ALA A 124 -2.01 -21.47 -2.80
C ALA A 124 -1.98 -20.24 -3.74
N PHE A 125 -3.04 -20.05 -4.53
CA PHE A 125 -3.15 -18.89 -5.41
C PHE A 125 -3.29 -17.59 -4.62
N ARG A 126 -4.09 -17.57 -3.54
CA ARG A 126 -4.21 -16.41 -2.63
C ARG A 126 -2.85 -16.07 -2.01
N TRP A 127 -2.13 -17.07 -1.50
CA TRP A 127 -0.79 -16.87 -0.94
C TRP A 127 0.20 -16.32 -1.98
N LEU A 128 0.17 -16.85 -3.21
CA LEU A 128 1.02 -16.36 -4.30
C LEU A 128 0.72 -14.89 -4.64
N LEU A 129 -0.55 -14.52 -4.73
CA LEU A 129 -0.96 -13.13 -4.99
C LEU A 129 -0.53 -12.20 -3.86
N GLU A 130 -0.63 -12.63 -2.61
CA GLU A 130 -0.18 -11.87 -1.44
C GLU A 130 1.33 -11.60 -1.51
N GLN A 131 2.13 -12.65 -1.83
CA GLN A 131 3.58 -12.50 -2.01
C GLN A 131 3.95 -11.57 -3.17
N LEU A 132 3.26 -11.67 -4.30
CA LEU A 132 3.48 -10.78 -5.44
C LEU A 132 3.15 -9.32 -5.10
N PHE A 133 2.07 -9.09 -4.36
CA PHE A 133 1.70 -7.76 -3.90
C PHE A 133 2.74 -7.16 -2.94
N GLU A 134 3.24 -7.96 -1.99
CA GLU A 134 4.27 -7.54 -1.03
C GLU A 134 5.58 -7.17 -1.75
N ILE A 135 6.03 -7.99 -2.70
CA ILE A 135 7.21 -7.71 -3.52
C ILE A 135 7.01 -6.44 -4.36
N ALA A 136 5.85 -6.27 -4.98
CA ALA A 136 5.54 -5.08 -5.77
C ALA A 136 5.56 -3.80 -4.92
N SER A 137 5.01 -3.86 -3.71
CA SER A 137 5.04 -2.75 -2.74
C SER A 137 6.46 -2.37 -2.35
N LEU A 138 7.31 -3.36 -2.05
CA LEU A 138 8.73 -3.16 -1.76
C LEU A 138 9.47 -2.49 -2.91
N ILE A 139 9.23 -2.92 -4.16
CA ILE A 139 9.86 -2.32 -5.35
C ILE A 139 9.46 -0.84 -5.48
N VAL A 140 8.19 -0.52 -5.30
CA VAL A 140 7.70 0.87 -5.35
C VAL A 140 8.36 1.73 -4.28
N ASP A 141 8.52 1.22 -3.06
CA ASP A 141 9.16 1.96 -1.96
C ASP A 141 10.66 2.17 -2.20
N ILE A 142 11.36 1.17 -2.75
CA ILE A 142 12.76 1.31 -3.15
C ILE A 142 12.93 2.38 -4.24
N ILE A 143 12.09 2.35 -5.28
CA ILE A 143 12.13 3.34 -6.36
C ILE A 143 11.85 4.74 -5.82
N ARG A 144 10.84 4.90 -4.98
CA ARG A 144 10.50 6.16 -4.32
C ARG A 144 11.68 6.70 -3.52
N THR A 145 12.27 5.86 -2.67
CA THR A 145 13.40 6.23 -1.81
C THR A 145 14.60 6.66 -2.67
N PHE A 146 14.89 5.93 -3.74
CA PHE A 146 15.94 6.31 -4.68
C PHE A 146 15.70 7.68 -5.30
N TYR A 147 14.48 7.95 -5.79
CA TYR A 147 14.13 9.27 -6.34
C TYR A 147 14.26 10.40 -5.33
N LEU A 148 13.83 10.18 -4.09
CA LEU A 148 13.98 11.18 -3.01
C LEU A 148 15.44 11.48 -2.69
N ILE A 149 16.30 10.44 -2.68
CA ILE A 149 17.76 10.63 -2.48
C ILE A 149 18.34 11.46 -3.61
N VAL A 150 18.03 11.12 -4.87
CA VAL A 150 18.53 11.87 -6.04
C VAL A 150 18.04 13.32 -6.00
N LEU A 151 16.77 13.56 -5.69
CA LEU A 151 16.22 14.91 -5.56
C LEU A 151 16.86 15.69 -4.41
N SER A 152 17.17 15.01 -3.31
CA SER A 152 17.85 15.63 -2.16
C SER A 152 19.29 16.08 -2.49
N ILE A 153 20.01 15.27 -3.30
CA ILE A 153 21.36 15.60 -3.76
C ILE A 153 21.32 16.75 -4.78
N LEU A 154 20.34 16.76 -5.68
CA LEU A 154 20.17 17.81 -6.69
C LEU A 154 19.59 19.10 -6.13
N GLY A 155 18.97 19.07 -4.95
CA GLY A 155 18.33 20.22 -4.33
C GLY A 155 19.21 21.45 -4.23
N PRO A 156 20.39 21.40 -3.58
CA PRO A 156 21.27 22.55 -3.47
C PRO A 156 21.68 23.15 -4.82
N LEU A 157 21.87 22.31 -5.82
CA LEU A 157 22.18 22.74 -7.19
C LEU A 157 21.02 23.50 -7.82
N VAL A 158 19.80 23.01 -7.67
CA VAL A 158 18.58 23.68 -8.18
C VAL A 158 18.39 25.04 -7.47
N PHE A 159 18.61 25.11 -6.16
CA PHE A 159 18.57 26.36 -5.41
C PHE A 159 19.61 27.35 -5.93
N ALA A 160 20.85 26.92 -6.19
CA ALA A 160 21.89 27.75 -6.76
C ALA A 160 21.51 28.29 -8.14
N ILE A 161 21.00 27.44 -9.04
CA ILE A 161 20.58 27.85 -10.38
C ILE A 161 19.37 28.80 -10.34
N SER A 162 18.44 28.60 -9.42
CA SER A 162 17.25 29.46 -9.25
C SER A 162 17.58 30.90 -8.84
N THR A 163 18.82 31.17 -8.46
CA THR A 163 19.29 32.56 -8.18
C THR A 163 19.32 33.39 -9.45
N PHE A 164 19.54 32.78 -10.62
CA PHE A 164 19.54 33.48 -11.90
C PHE A 164 18.10 33.74 -12.38
N ASP A 165 17.85 34.95 -12.89
CA ASP A 165 16.50 35.41 -13.23
C ASP A 165 15.78 34.54 -14.28
N GLY A 166 16.51 33.85 -15.18
CA GLY A 166 15.92 32.96 -16.20
C GLY A 166 15.52 31.58 -15.66
N PHE A 167 15.91 31.19 -14.45
CA PHE A 167 15.73 29.84 -13.89
C PHE A 167 14.89 29.81 -12.59
N ARG A 168 14.14 30.87 -12.34
CA ARG A 168 13.30 31.00 -11.12
C ARG A 168 12.31 29.86 -10.94
N ASP A 169 11.74 29.35 -12.02
CA ASP A 169 10.73 28.30 -12.01
C ASP A 169 11.32 26.91 -11.69
N SER A 170 12.64 26.74 -11.85
CA SER A 170 13.32 25.47 -11.54
C SER A 170 13.13 25.04 -10.08
N LEU A 171 13.11 26.00 -9.14
CA LEU A 171 12.86 25.72 -7.72
C LEU A 171 11.45 25.17 -7.50
N VAL A 172 10.45 25.83 -8.10
CA VAL A 172 9.04 25.42 -7.95
C VAL A 172 8.83 24.03 -8.55
N HIS A 173 9.41 23.77 -9.72
CA HIS A 173 9.35 22.45 -10.34
C HIS A 173 10.02 21.36 -9.53
N TRP A 174 11.20 21.67 -8.94
CA TRP A 174 11.88 20.72 -8.07
C TRP A 174 11.05 20.41 -6.82
N LEU A 175 10.51 21.44 -6.16
CA LEU A 175 9.67 21.29 -4.98
C LEU A 175 8.41 20.47 -5.28
N ALA A 176 7.72 20.79 -6.37
CA ALA A 176 6.55 20.05 -6.81
C ALA A 176 6.86 18.56 -7.05
N LYS A 177 8.01 18.28 -7.70
CA LYS A 177 8.46 16.91 -7.95
C LYS A 177 8.83 16.17 -6.67
N TYR A 178 9.51 16.84 -5.73
CA TYR A 178 9.84 16.26 -4.43
C TYR A 178 8.58 15.87 -3.65
N VAL A 179 7.62 16.78 -3.54
CA VAL A 179 6.34 16.55 -2.85
C VAL A 179 5.55 15.45 -3.56
N SER A 180 5.49 15.45 -4.89
CA SER A 180 4.79 14.43 -5.67
C SER A 180 5.34 13.03 -5.40
N VAL A 181 6.66 12.85 -5.44
CA VAL A 181 7.30 11.55 -5.17
C VAL A 181 7.12 11.16 -3.69
N TYR A 182 7.19 12.12 -2.78
CA TYR A 182 6.99 11.87 -1.36
C TYR A 182 5.58 11.36 -1.05
N LEU A 183 4.55 11.91 -1.71
CA LEU A 183 3.15 11.54 -1.53
C LEU A 183 2.75 10.26 -2.28
N TRP A 184 3.64 9.64 -3.02
CA TRP A 184 3.34 8.41 -3.77
C TRP A 184 2.87 7.28 -2.86
N LEU A 185 3.57 7.07 -1.74
CA LEU A 185 3.22 6.06 -0.75
C LEU A 185 1.86 6.34 -0.09
N PRO A 186 1.60 7.53 0.50
CA PRO A 186 0.30 7.84 1.08
C PRO A 186 -0.88 7.66 0.12
N ILE A 187 -0.70 7.99 -1.16
CA ILE A 187 -1.75 7.82 -2.17
C ILE A 187 -2.02 6.33 -2.40
N ALA A 188 -0.97 5.51 -2.52
CA ALA A 188 -1.11 4.06 -2.65
C ALA A 188 -1.77 3.43 -1.41
N ASP A 189 -1.41 3.86 -0.21
CA ASP A 189 -1.98 3.41 1.05
C ASP A 189 -3.48 3.74 1.16
N ILE A 190 -3.86 4.98 0.83
CA ILE A 190 -5.27 5.40 0.81
C ILE A 190 -6.06 4.59 -0.21
N PHE A 191 -5.50 4.37 -1.41
CA PHE A 191 -6.15 3.56 -2.43
C PHE A 191 -6.36 2.12 -1.96
N GLY A 192 -5.35 1.51 -1.35
CA GLY A 192 -5.44 0.18 -0.74
C GLY A 192 -6.53 0.10 0.34
N ALA A 193 -6.60 1.10 1.22
CA ALA A 193 -7.63 1.18 2.26
C ALA A 193 -9.05 1.31 1.68
N VAL A 194 -9.22 2.06 0.59
CA VAL A 194 -10.51 2.19 -0.11
C VAL A 194 -10.92 0.87 -0.74
N LEU A 195 -9.99 0.17 -1.41
CA LEU A 195 -10.25 -1.14 -2.01
C LEU A 195 -10.67 -2.17 -0.95
N ALA A 196 -9.96 -2.23 0.18
CA ALA A 196 -10.31 -3.11 1.30
C ALA A 196 -11.73 -2.82 1.82
N ARG A 197 -12.13 -1.56 1.88
CA ARG A 197 -13.48 -1.18 2.29
C ARG A 197 -14.56 -1.61 1.29
N ILE A 198 -14.30 -1.48 -0.01
CA ILE A 198 -15.25 -1.90 -1.06
C ILE A 198 -15.45 -3.42 -1.00
N GLN A 199 -14.37 -4.19 -0.82
CA GLN A 199 -14.45 -5.65 -0.70
C GLN A 199 -15.26 -6.12 0.52
N LYS A 200 -15.24 -5.36 1.63
CA LYS A 200 -16.05 -5.67 2.81
C LYS A 200 -17.55 -5.39 2.60
N LEU A 201 -17.90 -4.49 1.68
CA LEU A 201 -19.29 -4.11 1.39
C LEU A 201 -19.93 -4.98 0.29
N SER A 202 -19.11 -5.67 -0.49
CA SER A 202 -19.52 -6.62 -1.54
C SER A 202 -19.73 -8.01 -0.97
#